data_cacce38dfd12efaf618c1d0bdfa7bdf5
#
_entry.id   cacce38dfd12efaf618c1d0bdfa7bdf5
#
_cell.length_a   1.000
_cell.length_b   1.000
_cell.length_c   1.000
_cell.angle_alpha   90.00
_cell.angle_beta   90.00
_cell.angle_gamma   90.00
#
_symmetry.space_group_name_H-M   'P 1'
#
loop_
_entity.id
_entity.type
_entity.pdbx_description
1 polymer ?
#
loop_
_entity_poly.entity_id
_entity_poly.type
_entity_poly.pdbx_seq_one_letter_code
_entity_poly.pdbx_strand_id
1 'polypeptide(L)'
;MAKKEVKTDLWVAKQLDECNIRYDAQGSNTKEIDEALKSASKRGTGKAGYPEYVAVIGDFVLVIEDKAALDKHINLTDRGVVDTAVKSVTDYAVNGAYFYAKHIAQNSPFKKVFAVGVSGDEKHHKITPLWLMIVRVTFCIVICSTTLEI
;
A
#
# COMPACT_ATOMS: atom_id res chain seq x y z
N MET A 1 0.82 9.23 -17.57
CA MET A 1 -0.11 8.25 -16.96
C MET A 1 -1.08 7.71 -18.00
N ALA A 2 -1.26 6.42 -18.05
CA ALA A 2 -2.25 5.82 -18.92
C ALA A 2 -3.66 6.19 -18.42
N LYS A 3 -4.61 6.47 -19.37
CA LYS A 3 -6.01 6.83 -19.03
C LYS A 3 -6.71 5.82 -18.08
N LYS A 4 -6.25 4.56 -18.02
CA LYS A 4 -6.80 3.52 -17.14
C LYS A 4 -6.35 3.67 -15.69
N GLU A 5 -5.10 4.07 -15.42
CA GLU A 5 -4.61 4.32 -14.04
C GLU A 5 -5.38 5.44 -13.37
N VAL A 6 -5.60 6.55 -14.10
CA VAL A 6 -6.39 7.68 -13.59
C VAL A 6 -7.81 7.25 -13.14
N LYS A 7 -8.42 6.28 -13.82
CA LYS A 7 -9.76 5.78 -13.42
C LYS A 7 -9.72 4.99 -12.13
N THR A 8 -8.68 4.18 -11.93
CA THR A 8 -8.47 3.43 -10.69
C THR A 8 -8.23 4.37 -9.53
N ASP A 9 -7.32 5.34 -9.70
CA ASP A 9 -7.03 6.37 -8.70
C ASP A 9 -8.29 7.12 -8.26
N LEU A 10 -9.07 7.62 -9.21
CA LEU A 10 -10.31 8.37 -8.93
C LEU A 10 -11.34 7.50 -8.20
N TRP A 11 -11.45 6.23 -8.56
CA TRP A 11 -12.36 5.32 -7.89
C TRP A 11 -11.91 5.04 -6.45
N VAL A 12 -10.62 4.80 -6.22
CA VAL A 12 -10.07 4.60 -4.85
C VAL A 12 -10.29 5.85 -4.01
N ALA A 13 -9.98 7.04 -4.53
CA ALA A 13 -10.21 8.31 -3.85
C ALA A 13 -11.70 8.48 -3.46
N LYS A 14 -12.61 8.19 -4.39
CA LYS A 14 -14.06 8.21 -4.13
C LYS A 14 -14.45 7.27 -2.97
N GLN A 15 -13.90 6.05 -2.94
CA GLN A 15 -14.17 5.12 -1.84
C GLN A 15 -13.68 5.64 -0.48
N LEU A 16 -12.51 6.26 -0.44
CA LEU A 16 -11.98 6.88 0.78
C LEU A 16 -12.88 8.03 1.24
N ASP A 17 -13.34 8.88 0.32
CA ASP A 17 -14.26 9.98 0.61
C ASP A 17 -15.60 9.47 1.13
N GLU A 18 -16.18 8.45 0.52
CA GLU A 18 -17.43 7.81 0.96
C GLU A 18 -17.32 7.19 2.36
N CYS A 19 -16.13 6.70 2.72
CA CYS A 19 -15.82 6.19 4.07
C CYS A 19 -15.47 7.29 5.07
N ASN A 20 -15.49 8.56 4.69
CA ASN A 20 -15.04 9.71 5.49
C ASN A 20 -13.61 9.57 6.03
N ILE A 21 -12.74 8.94 5.25
CA ILE A 21 -11.33 8.80 5.58
C ILE A 21 -10.57 10.00 5.02
N ARG A 22 -9.90 10.75 5.90
CA ARG A 22 -8.96 11.80 5.48
C ARG A 22 -7.66 11.16 5.06
N TYR A 23 -7.19 11.49 3.87
CA TYR A 23 -5.99 10.92 3.29
C TYR A 23 -5.12 11.98 2.61
N ASP A 24 -3.86 11.67 2.48
CA ASP A 24 -2.91 12.37 1.61
C ASP A 24 -2.69 11.53 0.34
N ALA A 25 -2.58 12.16 -0.81
CA ALA A 25 -2.26 11.51 -2.08
C ALA A 25 -0.79 11.79 -2.44
N GLN A 26 -0.12 10.79 -3.02
CA GLN A 26 1.28 10.88 -3.49
C GLN A 26 2.25 11.27 -2.38
N GLY A 27 2.17 10.59 -1.23
CA GLY A 27 2.99 10.82 -0.05
C GLY A 27 2.17 11.07 1.20
N SER A 28 2.74 11.80 2.17
CA SER A 28 2.04 12.14 3.42
C SER A 28 2.42 13.54 3.91
N ASN A 29 1.43 14.25 4.47
CA ASN A 29 1.63 15.51 5.19
C ASN A 29 1.97 15.29 6.68
N THR A 30 1.87 14.07 7.18
CA THR A 30 2.31 13.72 8.53
C THR A 30 3.82 13.65 8.57
N LYS A 31 4.43 14.51 9.38
CA LYS A 31 5.89 14.72 9.41
C LYS A 31 6.69 13.44 9.57
N GLU A 32 6.31 12.59 10.51
CA GLU A 32 7.00 11.34 10.82
C GLU A 32 6.92 10.33 9.67
N ILE A 33 5.81 10.33 8.94
CA ILE A 33 5.63 9.48 7.76
C ILE A 33 6.41 10.07 6.58
N ASP A 34 6.32 11.36 6.35
CA ASP A 34 7.09 12.04 5.31
C ASP A 34 8.60 11.81 5.47
N GLU A 35 9.12 11.95 6.70
CA GLU A 35 10.52 11.65 7.01
C GLU A 35 10.87 10.18 6.69
N ALA A 36 10.02 9.23 7.08
CA ALA A 36 10.23 7.82 6.75
C ALA A 36 10.24 7.57 5.23
N LEU A 37 9.39 8.25 4.48
CA LEU A 37 9.28 8.10 3.02
C LEU A 37 10.45 8.70 2.24
N LYS A 38 11.28 9.57 2.83
CA LYS A 38 12.44 10.17 2.15
C LYS A 38 13.46 9.16 1.64
N SER A 39 13.50 7.96 2.20
CA SER A 39 14.38 6.87 1.77
C SER A 39 13.63 5.66 1.20
N ALA A 40 12.32 5.78 0.97
CA ALA A 40 11.44 4.68 0.56
C ALA A 40 11.41 4.46 -0.96
N SER A 41 12.57 4.37 -1.60
CA SER A 41 12.63 4.08 -3.03
C SER A 41 12.38 2.60 -3.32
N LYS A 42 11.33 2.29 -4.05
CA LYS A 42 11.06 0.92 -4.57
C LYS A 42 12.22 0.35 -5.39
N ARG A 43 13.03 1.21 -6.01
CA ARG A 43 14.19 0.83 -6.84
C ARG A 43 15.51 0.78 -6.07
N GLY A 44 15.49 0.98 -4.76
CA GLY A 44 16.69 0.94 -3.92
C GLY A 44 17.69 2.08 -4.17
N THR A 45 17.22 3.22 -4.70
CA THR A 45 18.08 4.37 -5.03
C THR A 45 18.34 5.29 -3.84
N GLY A 46 17.75 5.03 -2.68
CA GLY A 46 17.80 5.89 -1.50
C GLY A 46 17.01 7.21 -1.63
N LYS A 47 16.24 7.37 -2.70
CA LYS A 47 15.37 8.54 -2.92
C LYS A 47 14.04 8.37 -2.21
N ALA A 48 13.26 9.46 -2.14
CA ALA A 48 11.91 9.43 -1.61
C ALA A 48 10.99 8.51 -2.41
N GLY A 49 10.06 7.87 -1.72
CA GLY A 49 8.97 7.11 -2.29
C GLY A 49 7.64 7.80 -2.00
N TYR A 50 6.67 7.59 -2.88
CA TYR A 50 5.37 8.27 -2.84
C TYR A 50 4.26 7.22 -3.00
N PRO A 51 3.71 6.69 -1.88
CA PRO A 51 2.51 5.86 -1.94
C PRO A 51 1.36 6.62 -2.58
N GLU A 52 0.46 5.93 -3.27
CA GLU A 52 -0.70 6.58 -3.90
C GLU A 52 -1.57 7.27 -2.86
N TYR A 53 -1.89 6.60 -1.76
CA TYR A 53 -2.65 7.18 -0.65
C TYR A 53 -2.10 6.76 0.70
N VAL A 54 -2.09 7.71 1.64
CA VAL A 54 -1.74 7.50 3.05
C VAL A 54 -2.76 8.16 3.94
N ALA A 55 -3.25 7.47 4.96
CA ALA A 55 -4.13 8.04 5.97
C ALA A 55 -3.67 7.64 7.37
N VAL A 56 -3.76 8.57 8.32
CA VAL A 56 -3.58 8.29 9.75
C VAL A 56 -4.96 8.18 10.39
N ILE A 57 -5.26 7.01 10.93
CA ILE A 57 -6.56 6.69 11.51
C ILE A 57 -6.34 6.21 12.95
N GLY A 58 -6.54 7.11 13.91
CA GLY A 58 -6.24 6.81 15.30
C GLY A 58 -4.75 6.49 15.50
N ASP A 59 -4.44 5.27 15.93
CA ASP A 59 -3.07 4.81 16.21
C ASP A 59 -2.46 3.95 15.08
N PHE A 60 -3.13 3.86 13.94
CA PHE A 60 -2.62 3.13 12.79
C PHE A 60 -2.55 4.00 11.52
N VAL A 61 -1.74 3.54 10.58
CA VAL A 61 -1.59 4.15 9.26
C VAL A 61 -2.18 3.21 8.22
N LEU A 62 -2.95 3.77 7.30
CA LEU A 62 -3.42 3.10 6.09
C LEU A 62 -2.55 3.53 4.92
N VAL A 63 -2.01 2.57 4.18
CA VAL A 63 -1.24 2.78 2.94
C VAL A 63 -1.93 2.05 1.82
N ILE A 64 -2.22 2.75 0.73
CA ILE A 64 -2.86 2.16 -0.44
C ILE A 64 -1.96 2.36 -1.65
N GLU A 65 -1.80 1.30 -2.42
CA GLU A 65 -1.25 1.29 -3.77
C GLU A 65 -2.28 0.71 -4.73
N ASP A 66 -2.40 1.28 -5.90
CA ASP A 66 -3.31 0.78 -6.91
C ASP A 66 -2.63 0.52 -8.26
N LYS A 67 -3.26 -0.31 -9.06
CA LYS A 67 -2.89 -0.65 -10.43
C LYS A 67 -4.13 -0.82 -11.29
N ALA A 68 -4.11 -0.28 -12.50
CA ALA A 68 -5.24 -0.40 -13.41
C ALA A 68 -5.50 -1.82 -13.89
N ALA A 69 -4.47 -2.64 -13.99
CA ALA A 69 -4.56 -3.99 -14.54
C ALA A 69 -4.80 -5.03 -13.43
N LEU A 70 -5.83 -5.86 -13.58
CA LEU A 70 -6.20 -6.92 -12.63
C LEU A 70 -5.09 -7.96 -12.40
N ASP A 71 -4.28 -8.24 -13.41
CA ASP A 71 -3.14 -9.16 -13.35
C ASP A 71 -1.93 -8.56 -12.63
N LYS A 72 -1.96 -7.25 -12.33
CA LYS A 72 -0.95 -6.54 -11.53
C LYS A 72 -1.36 -6.36 -10.06
N HIS A 73 -2.08 -7.33 -9.53
CA HIS A 73 -2.59 -7.28 -8.16
C HIS A 73 -1.56 -7.68 -7.11
N ILE A 74 -1.07 -8.91 -7.18
CA ILE A 74 -0.11 -9.48 -6.23
C ILE A 74 0.85 -10.43 -6.93
N ASN A 75 2.11 -10.40 -6.52
CA ASN A 75 3.09 -11.41 -6.88
C ASN A 75 3.65 -12.08 -5.62
N LEU A 76 3.61 -13.39 -5.60
CA LEU A 76 4.10 -14.21 -4.48
C LEU A 76 5.38 -14.95 -4.90
N THR A 77 6.25 -15.21 -3.93
CA THR A 77 7.38 -16.14 -4.11
C THR A 77 6.88 -17.58 -4.20
N ASP A 78 7.75 -18.51 -4.58
CA ASP A 78 7.45 -19.94 -4.60
C ASP A 78 7.02 -20.50 -3.23
N ARG A 79 7.32 -19.77 -2.14
CA ARG A 79 6.92 -20.10 -0.77
C ARG A 79 5.57 -19.49 -0.37
N GLY A 80 4.88 -18.81 -1.29
CA GLY A 80 3.58 -18.17 -1.03
C GLY A 80 3.63 -16.91 -0.19
N VAL A 81 4.80 -16.25 -0.06
CA VAL A 81 4.93 -14.96 0.62
C VAL A 81 5.00 -13.81 -0.39
N VAL A 82 4.62 -12.61 0.05
CA VAL A 82 4.68 -11.40 -0.79
C VAL A 82 6.12 -11.18 -1.26
N ASP A 83 6.31 -11.16 -2.58
CA ASP A 83 7.64 -10.96 -3.16
C ASP A 83 8.07 -9.50 -2.98
N THR A 84 9.30 -9.30 -2.50
CA THR A 84 9.90 -7.98 -2.24
C THR A 84 10.94 -7.57 -3.27
N ALA A 85 11.11 -8.33 -4.35
CA ALA A 85 11.98 -7.95 -5.44
C ALA A 85 11.55 -6.60 -6.06
N VAL A 86 12.50 -5.82 -6.54
CA VAL A 86 12.26 -4.48 -7.12
C VAL A 86 11.14 -4.50 -8.17
N LYS A 87 11.16 -5.49 -9.06
CA LYS A 87 10.13 -5.64 -10.09
C LYS A 87 8.74 -5.85 -9.47
N SER A 88 8.63 -6.70 -8.46
CA SER A 88 7.35 -7.00 -7.82
C SER A 88 6.78 -5.81 -7.07
N VAL A 89 7.60 -5.11 -6.28
CA VAL A 89 7.13 -3.93 -5.53
C VAL A 89 6.79 -2.74 -6.45
N THR A 90 7.35 -2.72 -7.66
CA THR A 90 7.06 -1.68 -8.65
C THR A 90 5.80 -1.99 -9.45
N ASP A 91 5.63 -3.23 -9.87
CA ASP A 91 4.62 -3.63 -10.85
C ASP A 91 3.28 -4.06 -10.22
N TYR A 92 3.26 -4.49 -8.95
CA TYR A 92 2.09 -5.07 -8.31
C TYR A 92 1.57 -4.22 -7.15
N ALA A 93 0.25 -4.05 -7.07
CA ALA A 93 -0.41 -3.20 -6.09
C ALA A 93 -0.12 -3.64 -4.65
N VAL A 94 -0.38 -4.90 -4.32
CA VAL A 94 -0.19 -5.43 -2.95
C VAL A 94 1.29 -5.38 -2.54
N ASN A 95 2.21 -5.72 -3.45
CA ASN A 95 3.65 -5.71 -3.18
C ASN A 95 4.15 -4.29 -2.93
N GLY A 96 3.66 -3.32 -3.69
CA GLY A 96 3.98 -1.90 -3.48
C GLY A 96 3.45 -1.36 -2.16
N ALA A 97 2.19 -1.65 -1.82
CA ALA A 97 1.60 -1.26 -0.55
C ALA A 97 2.34 -1.88 0.64
N TYR A 98 2.67 -3.16 0.56
CA TYR A 98 3.46 -3.87 1.56
C TYR A 98 4.85 -3.24 1.76
N PHE A 99 5.54 -2.91 0.66
CA PHE A 99 6.84 -2.24 0.71
C PHE A 99 6.78 -0.94 1.50
N TYR A 100 5.85 -0.06 1.18
CA TYR A 100 5.71 1.23 1.88
C TYR A 100 5.27 1.06 3.33
N ALA A 101 4.32 0.18 3.59
CA ALA A 101 3.85 -0.09 4.95
C ALA A 101 4.96 -0.61 5.85
N LYS A 102 5.77 -1.55 5.36
CA LYS A 102 6.95 -2.07 6.06
C LYS A 102 7.97 -0.96 6.32
N HIS A 103 8.24 -0.13 5.32
CA HIS A 103 9.19 0.97 5.42
C HIS A 103 8.75 2.01 6.47
N ILE A 104 7.46 2.41 6.45
CA ILE A 104 6.89 3.31 7.46
C ILE A 104 6.96 2.69 8.86
N ALA A 105 6.56 1.43 9.02
CA ALA A 105 6.59 0.76 10.31
C ALA A 105 8.02 0.64 10.89
N GLN A 106 9.03 0.48 10.04
CA GLN A 106 10.44 0.38 10.44
C GLN A 106 11.07 1.74 10.76
N ASN A 107 10.68 2.79 10.06
CA ASN A 107 11.36 4.10 10.07
C ASN A 107 10.52 5.23 10.69
N SER A 108 9.39 4.94 11.31
CA SER A 108 8.55 5.91 11.99
C SER A 108 8.06 5.39 13.35
N PRO A 109 7.46 6.25 14.18
CA PRO A 109 6.81 5.83 15.43
C PRO A 109 5.58 4.93 15.23
N PHE A 110 4.99 4.93 14.02
CA PHE A 110 3.82 4.13 13.71
C PHE A 110 4.18 2.65 13.55
N LYS A 111 3.70 1.81 14.45
CA LYS A 111 4.00 0.37 14.49
C LYS A 111 2.85 -0.51 14.02
N LYS A 112 1.70 0.10 13.74
CA LYS A 112 0.51 -0.53 13.20
C LYS A 112 0.22 0.07 11.84
N VAL A 113 0.38 -0.69 10.78
CA VAL A 113 0.16 -0.22 9.41
C VAL A 113 -0.69 -1.21 8.64
N PHE A 114 -1.78 -0.73 8.05
CA PHE A 114 -2.55 -1.44 7.04
C PHE A 114 -2.00 -1.12 5.66
N ALA A 115 -1.61 -2.14 4.94
CA ALA A 115 -1.31 -2.04 3.52
C ALA A 115 -2.49 -2.57 2.72
N VAL A 116 -2.96 -1.83 1.74
CA VAL A 116 -4.05 -2.26 0.86
C VAL A 116 -3.62 -2.14 -0.59
N GLY A 117 -3.59 -3.26 -1.28
CA GLY A 117 -3.40 -3.28 -2.73
C GLY A 117 -4.76 -3.30 -3.43
N VAL A 118 -4.94 -2.41 -4.39
CA VAL A 118 -6.14 -2.31 -5.23
C VAL A 118 -5.76 -2.50 -6.68
N SER A 119 -6.50 -3.28 -7.44
CA SER A 119 -6.31 -3.39 -8.88
C SER A 119 -7.63 -3.47 -9.62
N GLY A 120 -7.64 -2.92 -10.86
CA GLY A 120 -8.82 -2.89 -11.69
C GLY A 120 -9.58 -1.57 -11.64
N ASP A 121 -10.88 -1.63 -11.75
CA ASP A 121 -11.79 -0.48 -11.78
C ASP A 121 -13.06 -0.73 -10.94
N GLU A 122 -13.97 0.23 -10.92
CA GLU A 122 -15.21 0.16 -10.16
C GLU A 122 -16.04 -1.11 -10.46
N LYS A 123 -16.00 -1.60 -11.70
CA LYS A 123 -16.78 -2.76 -12.13
C LYS A 123 -16.09 -4.10 -11.90
N HIS A 124 -14.77 -4.12 -12.07
CA HIS A 124 -13.95 -5.32 -11.95
C HIS A 124 -12.68 -4.99 -11.19
N HIS A 125 -12.61 -5.41 -9.94
CA HIS A 125 -11.49 -5.08 -9.07
C HIS A 125 -11.11 -6.21 -8.12
N LYS A 126 -9.90 -6.11 -7.61
CA LYS A 126 -9.39 -6.91 -6.49
C LYS A 126 -8.88 -5.96 -5.41
N ILE A 127 -9.18 -6.26 -4.16
CA ILE A 127 -8.71 -5.52 -2.99
C ILE A 127 -8.13 -6.53 -2.01
N THR A 128 -6.88 -6.35 -1.63
CA THR A 128 -6.23 -7.22 -0.63
C THR A 128 -5.62 -6.37 0.48
N PRO A 129 -6.16 -6.44 1.70
CA PRO A 129 -5.56 -5.83 2.87
C PRO A 129 -4.49 -6.74 3.48
N LEU A 130 -3.41 -6.12 3.96
CA LEU A 130 -2.38 -6.73 4.79
C LEU A 130 -2.23 -5.93 6.07
N TRP A 131 -2.25 -6.59 7.20
CA TRP A 131 -1.98 -5.97 8.49
C TRP A 131 -0.54 -6.18 8.91
N LEU A 132 0.20 -5.09 9.11
CA LEU A 132 1.56 -5.12 9.62
C LEU A 132 1.57 -4.55 11.05
N MET A 133 2.04 -5.35 11.99
CA MET A 133 2.26 -4.91 13.36
C MET A 133 3.68 -5.27 13.78
N ILE A 134 4.47 -4.27 14.15
CA ILE A 134 5.77 -4.52 14.78
C ILE A 134 5.54 -4.71 16.28
N VAL A 135 5.51 -5.95 16.71
CA VAL A 135 5.66 -6.32 18.12
C VAL A 135 7.14 -6.52 18.38
N ARG A 136 7.64 -5.99 19.50
CA ARG A 136 9.07 -6.09 19.88
C ARG A 136 9.66 -7.45 19.52
N VAL A 137 10.50 -7.49 18.46
CA VAL A 137 11.35 -8.62 18.04
C VAL A 137 10.85 -9.49 16.88
N THR A 138 9.57 -9.54 16.47
CA THR A 138 9.16 -10.42 15.36
C THR A 138 8.07 -9.77 14.52
N PHE A 139 8.26 -9.78 13.19
CA PHE A 139 7.19 -9.42 12.26
C PHE A 139 6.11 -10.49 12.29
N CYS A 140 4.92 -10.16 12.76
CA CYS A 140 3.76 -10.99 12.56
C CYS A 140 2.96 -10.43 11.37
N ILE A 141 2.97 -11.16 10.25
CA ILE A 141 2.12 -10.86 9.10
C ILE A 141 0.83 -11.66 9.29
N VAL A 142 -0.23 -10.98 9.65
CA VAL A 142 -1.57 -11.59 9.58
C VAL A 142 -2.14 -11.26 8.19
N ILE A 143 -2.11 -12.24 7.30
CA ILE A 143 -2.81 -12.16 6.02
C ILE A 143 -4.29 -12.40 6.32
N CYS A 144 -5.07 -11.34 6.37
CA CYS A 144 -6.52 -11.49 6.35
C CYS A 144 -6.93 -11.66 4.89
N SER A 145 -6.99 -12.93 4.43
CA SER A 145 -7.44 -13.25 3.09
C SER A 145 -8.97 -13.21 3.04
N THR A 146 -9.52 -12.04 2.90
CA THR A 146 -10.89 -11.88 2.37
C THR A 146 -10.76 -11.30 0.98
N THR A 147 -10.63 -12.17 -0.01
CA THR A 147 -10.89 -11.79 -1.38
C THR A 147 -12.39 -11.59 -1.49
N LEU A 148 -12.84 -10.35 -1.37
CA LEU A 148 -14.18 -9.99 -1.77
C LEU A 148 -14.19 -9.93 -3.31
N GLU A 149 -14.48 -11.05 -3.93
CA GLU A 149 -14.98 -11.07 -5.30
C GLU A 149 -16.46 -10.67 -5.22
N ILE A 150 -16.74 -9.45 -5.65
CA ILE A 150 -18.10 -9.00 -5.89
C ILE A 150 -18.35 -9.03 -7.39
#